data_aa1d979a10af22f50eda620c93578f21
#
_entry.id   aa1d979a10af22f50eda620c93578f21
#
_cell.length_a   1.000
_cell.length_b   1.000
_cell.length_c   1.000
_cell.angle_alpha   90.00
_cell.angle_beta   90.00
_cell.angle_gamma   90.00
#
_symmetry.space_group_name_H-M   'P 1'
#
loop_
_entity.id
_entity.type
_entity.pdbx_description
1 polymer ?
#
loop_
_entity_poly.entity_id
_entity_poly.type
_entity_poly.pdbx_seq_one_letter_code
_entity_poly.pdbx_strand_id
1 'polypeptide(L)'
;SGGESRSAAKKPAPITGIRKKTIFREGDAAQQVADLVAALKKDGHDFSVGIPMDTPIPQAERVVSAGKGIGEKKNMKLVEALAKAAGAAIGSSRPVAETLKYLPLNRYVGMSGQKFTGNLYIACGISGASQHLKGIKDASTIVAINKNGNAPIFKNCDYGIVGDVEEILPLLTAALDSGEKLPAPPMVKMKRPTPPKPAP
;
A
#
# COMPACT_ATOMS: atom_id res chain seq x y z
N SER A 1 5.25 -21.24 -32.38
CA SER A 1 5.48 -22.28 -31.51
C SER A 1 5.68 -21.82 -30.08
N GLY A 2 6.87 -21.52 -29.68
CA GLY A 2 7.10 -21.23 -28.30
C GLY A 2 6.34 -20.02 -27.75
N GLY A 3 5.96 -19.13 -28.61
CA GLY A 3 5.32 -17.92 -28.15
C GLY A 3 3.95 -18.14 -27.56
N GLU A 4 3.20 -18.99 -28.17
CA GLU A 4 1.89 -19.22 -27.72
C GLU A 4 1.89 -19.93 -26.40
N SER A 5 2.73 -20.88 -26.33
CA SER A 5 2.88 -21.63 -25.14
C SER A 5 3.20 -20.72 -23.97
N ARG A 6 4.09 -19.81 -24.19
CA ARG A 6 4.45 -18.88 -23.16
C ARG A 6 3.29 -18.02 -22.75
N SER A 7 2.53 -17.58 -23.70
CA SER A 7 1.40 -16.75 -23.42
C SER A 7 0.41 -17.46 -22.53
N ALA A 8 0.13 -18.68 -22.86
CA ALA A 8 -0.79 -19.44 -22.06
C ALA A 8 -0.23 -19.69 -20.67
N ALA A 9 1.03 -20.07 -20.64
CA ALA A 9 1.67 -20.34 -19.38
C ALA A 9 1.77 -19.08 -18.55
N LYS A 10 1.82 -18.01 -19.25
CA LYS A 10 1.90 -16.80 -18.54
C LYS A 10 0.59 -16.26 -18.22
N LYS A 11 -0.40 -16.95 -18.49
CA LYS A 11 -1.54 -16.58 -17.86
C LYS A 11 -1.11 -16.36 -16.48
N PRO A 12 -0.97 -15.17 -16.10
CA PRO A 12 -0.30 -14.94 -14.86
C PRO A 12 -1.13 -15.49 -13.77
N ALA A 13 -0.48 -16.01 -12.83
CA ALA A 13 -1.01 -16.11 -11.52
C ALA A 13 -1.66 -14.78 -11.22
N PRO A 14 -2.68 -14.73 -10.39
CA PRO A 14 -3.28 -13.46 -10.02
C PRO A 14 -2.20 -12.43 -9.76
N ILE A 15 -2.41 -11.21 -10.26
CA ILE A 15 -1.39 -10.16 -10.23
C ILE A 15 -0.72 -10.05 -8.87
N THR A 16 -1.50 -10.12 -7.82
CA THR A 16 -1.00 -10.02 -6.47
C THR A 16 -0.70 -11.37 -5.86
N GLY A 17 -0.92 -12.45 -6.60
CA GLY A 17 -0.82 -13.79 -6.06
C GLY A 17 -1.86 -13.99 -4.96
N ILE A 18 -1.53 -14.87 -4.02
CA ILE A 18 -2.44 -15.15 -2.92
C ILE A 18 -2.19 -14.14 -1.82
N ARG A 19 -3.16 -13.26 -1.60
CA ARG A 19 -3.09 -12.24 -0.55
C ARG A 19 -3.96 -12.63 0.64
N LYS A 20 -3.65 -12.08 1.82
CA LYS A 20 -4.33 -12.42 3.06
C LYS A 20 -5.78 -11.96 3.08
N LYS A 21 -6.09 -10.82 2.47
CA LYS A 21 -7.44 -10.27 2.30
C LYS A 21 -8.22 -10.13 3.62
N THR A 22 -7.54 -9.69 4.66
CA THR A 22 -8.18 -9.39 5.93
C THR A 22 -8.69 -7.95 5.90
N ILE A 23 -10.01 -7.78 5.83
CA ILE A 23 -10.62 -6.47 5.75
C ILE A 23 -11.28 -6.16 7.08
N PHE A 24 -10.86 -5.07 7.70
CA PHE A 24 -11.40 -4.62 8.99
C PHE A 24 -12.67 -3.81 8.74
N ARG A 25 -13.80 -4.38 9.09
CA ARG A 25 -15.12 -3.78 8.90
C ARG A 25 -15.85 -3.54 10.21
N GLU A 26 -15.43 -4.23 11.27
CA GLU A 26 -16.09 -4.16 12.57
C GLU A 26 -15.56 -2.99 13.39
N GLY A 27 -16.44 -2.42 14.21
CA GLY A 27 -16.07 -1.32 15.09
C GLY A 27 -16.00 0.02 14.38
N ASP A 28 -15.58 1.03 15.11
CA ASP A 28 -15.40 2.36 14.55
C ASP A 28 -14.02 2.50 13.91
N ALA A 29 -13.75 3.67 13.34
CA ALA A 29 -12.48 3.92 12.65
C ALA A 29 -11.27 3.71 13.56
N ALA A 30 -11.36 4.14 14.81
CA ALA A 30 -10.26 3.99 15.76
C ALA A 30 -9.95 2.51 16.02
N GLN A 31 -10.98 1.69 16.15
CA GLN A 31 -10.80 0.26 16.37
C GLN A 31 -10.20 -0.41 15.13
N GLN A 32 -10.68 -0.04 13.94
CA GLN A 32 -10.16 -0.59 12.69
C GLN A 32 -8.68 -0.26 12.52
N VAL A 33 -8.29 0.96 12.84
CA VAL A 33 -6.89 1.38 12.78
C VAL A 33 -6.06 0.61 13.80
N ALA A 34 -6.56 0.47 15.04
CA ALA A 34 -5.84 -0.27 16.07
C ALA A 34 -5.62 -1.73 15.64
N ASP A 35 -6.64 -2.35 15.07
CA ASP A 35 -6.55 -3.74 14.60
C ASP A 35 -5.52 -3.87 13.47
N LEU A 36 -5.53 -2.94 12.53
CA LEU A 36 -4.56 -2.92 11.44
C LEU A 36 -3.13 -2.79 11.97
N VAL A 37 -2.90 -1.83 12.85
CA VAL A 37 -1.56 -1.58 13.39
C VAL A 37 -1.07 -2.78 14.18
N ALA A 38 -1.93 -3.40 14.99
CA ALA A 38 -1.57 -4.61 15.72
C ALA A 38 -1.17 -5.74 14.78
N ALA A 39 -1.91 -5.92 13.68
CA ALA A 39 -1.60 -6.94 12.69
C ALA A 39 -0.25 -6.68 12.01
N LEU A 40 0.01 -5.43 11.63
CA LEU A 40 1.27 -5.06 10.99
C LEU A 40 2.46 -5.30 11.93
N LYS A 41 2.33 -4.92 13.19
CA LYS A 41 3.41 -5.15 14.17
C LYS A 41 3.62 -6.64 14.42
N LYS A 42 2.55 -7.42 14.48
CA LYS A 42 2.64 -8.87 14.65
C LYS A 42 3.37 -9.50 13.47
N ASP A 43 3.19 -8.97 12.27
CA ASP A 43 3.89 -9.46 11.08
C ASP A 43 5.36 -9.06 11.06
N GLY A 44 5.80 -8.19 11.96
CA GLY A 44 7.20 -7.81 12.06
C GLY A 44 7.54 -6.43 11.50
N HIS A 45 6.55 -5.63 11.10
CA HIS A 45 6.84 -4.27 10.65
C HIS A 45 7.25 -3.40 11.83
N ASP A 46 8.40 -2.73 11.70
CA ASP A 46 8.97 -1.88 12.73
C ASP A 46 8.91 -0.43 12.29
N PHE A 47 8.05 0.34 12.96
CA PHE A 47 7.84 1.75 12.62
C PHE A 47 8.75 2.70 13.39
N SER A 48 9.70 2.18 14.18
CA SER A 48 10.72 3.02 14.82
C SER A 48 11.84 3.42 13.86
N VAL A 49 11.95 2.73 12.73
CA VAL A 49 12.94 3.02 11.70
C VAL A 49 12.22 3.55 10.45
N GLY A 50 12.93 4.33 9.64
CA GLY A 50 12.32 4.89 8.44
C GLY A 50 13.33 5.26 7.37
N ILE A 51 12.79 5.57 6.18
CA ILE A 51 13.56 6.00 5.02
C ILE A 51 13.09 7.41 4.62
N PRO A 52 13.91 8.15 3.86
CA PRO A 52 13.48 9.44 3.35
C PRO A 52 12.25 9.32 2.46
N MET A 53 11.38 10.32 2.53
CA MET A 53 10.12 10.33 1.78
C MET A 53 10.36 10.33 0.26
N ASP A 54 11.50 10.85 -0.19
CA ASP A 54 11.86 10.92 -1.61
C ASP A 54 12.69 9.72 -2.09
N THR A 55 12.87 8.70 -1.27
CA THR A 55 13.58 7.50 -1.70
C THR A 55 12.97 6.97 -3.00
N PRO A 56 13.80 6.61 -3.99
CA PRO A 56 13.26 6.02 -5.23
C PRO A 56 12.39 4.80 -4.93
N ILE A 57 11.23 4.75 -5.55
CA ILE A 57 10.23 3.69 -5.28
C ILE A 57 10.81 2.28 -5.39
N PRO A 58 11.62 1.96 -6.43
CA PRO A 58 12.18 0.61 -6.52
C PRO A 58 13.15 0.24 -5.40
N GLN A 59 13.67 1.23 -4.68
CA GLN A 59 14.61 1.02 -3.57
C GLN A 59 13.94 1.14 -2.21
N ALA A 60 12.69 1.56 -2.17
CA ALA A 60 12.01 1.87 -0.93
C ALA A 60 11.52 0.59 -0.24
N GLU A 61 11.77 0.49 1.05
CA GLU A 61 11.23 -0.59 1.87
C GLU A 61 9.75 -0.43 2.09
N ARG A 62 9.29 0.82 2.25
CA ARG A 62 7.89 1.15 2.49
C ARG A 62 7.47 2.31 1.63
N VAL A 63 6.24 2.26 1.13
CA VAL A 63 5.65 3.35 0.36
C VAL A 63 4.23 3.59 0.84
N VAL A 64 3.90 4.86 1.06
CA VAL A 64 2.52 5.31 1.26
C VAL A 64 2.12 6.01 -0.03
N SER A 65 1.05 5.56 -0.64
CA SER A 65 0.70 5.94 -2.01
C SER A 65 -0.70 6.54 -2.07
N ALA A 66 -0.83 7.64 -2.83
CA ALA A 66 -2.09 8.36 -2.98
C ALA A 66 -2.79 8.00 -4.28
N GLY A 67 -4.09 7.71 -4.20
CA GLY A 67 -4.96 7.56 -5.37
C GLY A 67 -5.93 8.71 -5.48
N LYS A 68 -6.74 8.71 -6.54
CA LYS A 68 -7.74 9.75 -6.76
C LYS A 68 -8.76 9.84 -5.62
N GLY A 69 -8.94 8.75 -4.88
CA GLY A 69 -9.88 8.73 -3.76
C GLY A 69 -9.51 9.65 -2.60
N ILE A 70 -8.31 10.21 -2.58
CA ILE A 70 -7.97 11.22 -1.57
C ILE A 70 -8.70 12.54 -1.82
N GLY A 71 -9.20 12.77 -3.03
CA GLY A 71 -9.94 13.99 -3.38
C GLY A 71 -9.02 15.16 -3.72
N GLU A 72 -9.23 16.28 -3.05
CA GLU A 72 -8.51 17.51 -3.35
C GLU A 72 -7.03 17.46 -3.01
N LYS A 73 -6.25 18.28 -3.69
CA LYS A 73 -4.80 18.35 -3.49
C LYS A 73 -4.42 18.63 -2.04
N LYS A 74 -5.23 19.40 -1.32
CA LYS A 74 -4.95 19.69 0.08
C LYS A 74 -4.83 18.43 0.92
N ASN A 75 -5.49 17.36 0.53
CA ASN A 75 -5.46 16.09 1.25
C ASN A 75 -4.13 15.33 1.07
N MET A 76 -3.27 15.80 0.17
CA MET A 76 -1.91 15.27 0.11
C MET A 76 -1.16 15.45 1.43
N LYS A 77 -1.54 16.46 2.22
CA LYS A 77 -0.95 16.64 3.56
C LYS A 77 -1.20 15.43 4.46
N LEU A 78 -2.37 14.81 4.32
CA LEU A 78 -2.71 13.61 5.10
C LEU A 78 -1.84 12.43 4.69
N VAL A 79 -1.59 12.31 3.38
CA VAL A 79 -0.75 11.24 2.83
C VAL A 79 0.70 11.45 3.23
N GLU A 80 1.19 12.69 3.15
CA GLU A 80 2.56 13.03 3.55
C GLU A 80 2.78 12.78 5.04
N ALA A 81 1.81 13.16 5.87
CA ALA A 81 1.90 12.92 7.30
C ALA A 81 1.96 11.43 7.62
N LEU A 82 1.15 10.64 6.91
CA LEU A 82 1.18 9.19 7.09
C LEU A 82 2.51 8.60 6.63
N ALA A 83 3.04 9.07 5.50
CA ALA A 83 4.34 8.60 5.02
C ALA A 83 5.43 8.86 6.05
N LYS A 84 5.43 10.07 6.63
CA LYS A 84 6.40 10.42 7.67
C LYS A 84 6.24 9.54 8.91
N ALA A 85 5.01 9.35 9.38
CA ALA A 85 4.75 8.54 10.57
C ALA A 85 5.09 7.07 10.34
N ALA A 86 4.92 6.57 9.14
CA ALA A 86 5.24 5.19 8.78
C ALA A 86 6.72 5.01 8.45
N GLY A 87 7.48 6.08 8.34
CA GLY A 87 8.88 6.00 7.88
C GLY A 87 8.98 5.52 6.46
N ALA A 88 8.13 6.03 5.57
CA ALA A 88 7.94 5.53 4.21
C ALA A 88 8.22 6.61 3.16
N ALA A 89 8.56 6.16 1.95
CA ALA A 89 8.60 7.03 0.79
C ALA A 89 7.16 7.29 0.30
N ILE A 90 6.99 8.34 -0.48
CA ILE A 90 5.67 8.69 -1.01
C ILE A 90 5.55 8.25 -2.46
N GLY A 91 4.37 7.76 -2.82
CA GLY A 91 4.04 7.36 -4.17
C GLY A 91 2.61 7.71 -4.53
N SER A 92 2.20 7.33 -5.73
CA SER A 92 0.83 7.57 -6.17
C SER A 92 0.40 6.61 -7.25
N SER A 93 -0.89 6.67 -7.60
CA SER A 93 -1.39 6.08 -8.83
C SER A 93 -1.03 6.99 -10.00
N ARG A 94 -1.15 6.46 -11.23
CA ARG A 94 -0.85 7.22 -12.43
C ARG A 94 -1.67 8.50 -12.56
N PRO A 95 -3.01 8.47 -12.37
CA PRO A 95 -3.80 9.70 -12.49
C PRO A 95 -3.38 10.82 -11.54
N VAL A 96 -2.95 10.48 -10.33
CA VAL A 96 -2.53 11.49 -9.35
C VAL A 96 -1.27 12.22 -9.81
N ALA A 97 -0.33 11.51 -10.42
CA ALA A 97 0.90 12.12 -10.92
C ALA A 97 0.71 12.72 -12.31
N GLU A 98 0.10 11.98 -13.24
CA GLU A 98 0.04 12.36 -14.65
C GLU A 98 -1.04 13.39 -14.94
N THR A 99 -2.23 13.20 -14.38
CA THR A 99 -3.38 14.05 -14.67
C THR A 99 -3.53 15.18 -13.65
N LEU A 100 -3.60 14.82 -12.38
CA LEU A 100 -3.78 15.78 -11.30
C LEU A 100 -2.50 16.52 -10.95
N LYS A 101 -1.36 15.91 -11.23
CA LYS A 101 -0.04 16.50 -10.98
C LYS A 101 0.19 16.87 -9.52
N TYR A 102 -0.36 16.07 -8.62
CA TYR A 102 -0.12 16.25 -7.18
C TYR A 102 1.29 15.82 -6.78
N LEU A 103 1.89 14.93 -7.56
CA LEU A 103 3.26 14.44 -7.36
C LEU A 103 3.98 14.35 -8.71
N PRO A 104 5.33 14.36 -8.68
CA PRO A 104 6.10 14.15 -9.92
C PRO A 104 5.85 12.76 -10.53
N LEU A 105 6.11 12.63 -11.83
CA LEU A 105 5.89 11.39 -12.56
C LEU A 105 6.71 10.22 -12.01
N ASN A 106 7.87 10.48 -11.43
CA ASN A 106 8.69 9.40 -10.87
C ASN A 106 8.14 8.83 -9.56
N ARG A 107 7.00 9.34 -9.09
CA ARG A 107 6.36 8.81 -7.88
C ARG A 107 5.19 7.89 -8.18
N TYR A 108 4.75 7.74 -9.45
CA TYR A 108 3.62 6.87 -9.69
C TYR A 108 4.06 5.42 -9.88
N VAL A 109 3.24 4.54 -9.34
CA VAL A 109 3.45 3.10 -9.30
C VAL A 109 2.51 2.42 -10.27
N GLY A 110 3.01 1.48 -11.04
CA GLY A 110 2.19 0.73 -11.97
C GLY A 110 3.01 0.09 -13.07
N MET A 111 2.30 -0.52 -14.00
CA MET A 111 2.94 -1.23 -15.10
C MET A 111 3.88 -0.34 -15.91
N SER A 112 3.46 0.89 -16.20
CA SER A 112 4.28 1.85 -16.96
C SER A 112 5.04 2.83 -16.07
N GLY A 113 4.89 2.68 -14.75
CA GLY A 113 5.57 3.53 -13.79
C GLY A 113 6.61 2.76 -13.01
N GLN A 114 6.79 3.18 -11.75
CA GLN A 114 7.76 2.54 -10.88
C GLN A 114 7.19 1.22 -10.33
N LYS A 115 8.07 0.27 -10.08
CA LYS A 115 7.71 -0.99 -9.43
C LYS A 115 8.13 -0.91 -7.97
N PHE A 116 7.20 -1.24 -7.09
CA PHE A 116 7.49 -1.37 -5.66
C PHE A 116 7.62 -2.84 -5.30
N THR A 117 8.78 -3.22 -4.78
CA THR A 117 9.05 -4.60 -4.39
C THR A 117 9.45 -4.71 -2.92
N GLY A 118 9.18 -3.67 -2.15
CA GLY A 118 9.54 -3.61 -0.74
C GLY A 118 8.58 -4.36 0.17
N ASN A 119 8.63 -4.03 1.44
CA ASN A 119 7.95 -4.79 2.47
C ASN A 119 6.54 -4.31 2.80
N LEU A 120 6.26 -3.02 2.63
CA LEU A 120 4.95 -2.50 3.00
C LEU A 120 4.49 -1.41 2.03
N TYR A 121 3.35 -1.64 1.42
CA TYR A 121 2.70 -0.68 0.54
C TYR A 121 1.35 -0.30 1.12
N ILE A 122 1.15 0.98 1.41
CA ILE A 122 -0.12 1.48 1.94
C ILE A 122 -0.80 2.31 0.85
N ALA A 123 -1.89 1.79 0.32
CA ALA A 123 -2.64 2.41 -0.77
C ALA A 123 -3.81 3.22 -0.20
N CYS A 124 -3.77 4.53 -0.37
CA CYS A 124 -4.75 5.46 0.17
C CYS A 124 -5.65 6.00 -0.94
N GLY A 125 -6.90 5.57 -0.98
CA GLY A 125 -7.82 6.02 -2.00
C GLY A 125 -7.50 5.51 -3.40
N ILE A 126 -6.85 4.37 -3.50
CA ILE A 126 -6.51 3.73 -4.77
C ILE A 126 -7.55 2.65 -5.07
N SER A 127 -8.09 2.65 -6.27
CA SER A 127 -9.11 1.67 -6.66
C SER A 127 -8.53 0.29 -6.93
N GLY A 128 -7.32 0.23 -7.44
CA GLY A 128 -6.69 -1.05 -7.77
C GLY A 128 -6.89 -1.48 -9.22
N ALA A 129 -6.72 -0.54 -10.16
CA ALA A 129 -6.70 -0.89 -11.56
C ALA A 129 -5.57 -1.89 -11.84
N SER A 130 -5.78 -2.77 -12.82
CA SER A 130 -4.81 -3.82 -13.11
C SER A 130 -3.41 -3.28 -13.40
N GLN A 131 -3.33 -2.11 -14.05
CA GLN A 131 -2.04 -1.47 -14.33
C GLN A 131 -1.29 -1.11 -13.04
N HIS A 132 -2.02 -0.58 -12.05
CA HIS A 132 -1.43 -0.23 -10.75
C HIS A 132 -0.99 -1.48 -10.02
N LEU A 133 -1.84 -2.51 -10.00
CA LEU A 133 -1.57 -3.75 -9.28
C LEU A 133 -0.32 -4.46 -9.80
N LYS A 134 -0.03 -4.34 -11.09
CA LYS A 134 1.20 -4.90 -11.66
C LYS A 134 2.45 -4.25 -11.08
N GLY A 135 2.33 -3.02 -10.61
CA GLY A 135 3.44 -2.32 -9.97
C GLY A 135 3.70 -2.73 -8.53
N ILE A 136 2.77 -3.44 -7.90
CA ILE A 136 2.89 -3.81 -6.48
C ILE A 136 2.74 -5.32 -6.23
N LYS A 137 2.70 -6.11 -7.29
CA LYS A 137 2.48 -7.55 -7.14
C LYS A 137 3.55 -8.24 -6.28
N ASP A 138 4.74 -7.69 -6.23
CA ASP A 138 5.86 -8.28 -5.49
C ASP A 138 6.07 -7.64 -4.10
N ALA A 139 5.20 -6.73 -3.69
CA ALA A 139 5.24 -6.20 -2.34
C ALA A 139 4.95 -7.31 -1.32
N SER A 140 5.67 -7.30 -0.19
CA SER A 140 5.42 -8.31 0.85
C SER A 140 4.05 -8.14 1.46
N THR A 141 3.70 -6.92 1.87
CA THR A 141 2.41 -6.62 2.47
C THR A 141 1.77 -5.43 1.75
N ILE A 142 0.51 -5.57 1.39
CA ILE A 142 -0.29 -4.49 0.80
C ILE A 142 -1.43 -4.17 1.75
N VAL A 143 -1.52 -2.89 2.13
CA VAL A 143 -2.63 -2.34 2.93
C VAL A 143 -3.45 -1.44 2.02
N ALA A 144 -4.76 -1.59 2.04
CA ALA A 144 -5.67 -0.77 1.24
C ALA A 144 -6.62 0.01 2.14
N ILE A 145 -6.78 1.29 1.86
CA ILE A 145 -7.74 2.16 2.54
C ILE A 145 -8.58 2.82 1.46
N ASN A 146 -9.88 2.55 1.46
CA ASN A 146 -10.78 3.09 0.45
C ASN A 146 -12.21 3.09 1.01
N LYS A 147 -12.97 4.14 0.72
CA LYS A 147 -14.35 4.21 1.19
C LYS A 147 -15.27 3.30 0.38
N ASN A 148 -14.87 2.94 -0.84
CA ASN A 148 -15.66 2.03 -1.68
C ASN A 148 -15.26 0.60 -1.36
N GLY A 149 -16.09 -0.10 -0.60
CA GLY A 149 -15.84 -1.48 -0.22
C GLY A 149 -15.78 -2.46 -1.38
N ASN A 150 -16.22 -2.05 -2.56
CA ASN A 150 -16.17 -2.88 -3.77
C ASN A 150 -14.95 -2.57 -4.65
N ALA A 151 -14.06 -1.69 -4.20
CA ALA A 151 -12.88 -1.37 -4.98
C ALA A 151 -12.02 -2.62 -5.20
N PRO A 152 -11.54 -2.85 -6.43
CA PRO A 152 -10.76 -4.06 -6.73
C PRO A 152 -9.54 -4.26 -5.85
N ILE A 153 -8.98 -3.17 -5.29
CA ILE A 153 -7.81 -3.28 -4.42
C ILE A 153 -8.07 -4.19 -3.22
N PHE A 154 -9.32 -4.27 -2.74
CA PHE A 154 -9.64 -5.10 -1.58
C PHE A 154 -9.55 -6.60 -1.86
N LYS A 155 -9.58 -7.00 -3.11
CA LYS A 155 -9.36 -8.41 -3.49
C LYS A 155 -7.86 -8.69 -3.70
N ASN A 156 -7.04 -7.66 -3.61
CA ASN A 156 -5.63 -7.72 -3.95
C ASN A 156 -4.75 -7.15 -2.84
N CYS A 157 -5.24 -7.13 -1.62
CA CYS A 157 -4.51 -6.63 -0.46
C CYS A 157 -4.40 -7.70 0.62
N ASP A 158 -3.51 -7.48 1.56
CA ASP A 158 -3.37 -8.33 2.73
C ASP A 158 -4.24 -7.83 3.87
N TYR A 159 -4.30 -6.51 4.03
CA TYR A 159 -5.13 -5.86 5.04
C TYR A 159 -5.86 -4.69 4.40
N GLY A 160 -7.09 -4.46 4.80
CA GLY A 160 -7.86 -3.35 4.28
C GLY A 160 -8.75 -2.71 5.32
N ILE A 161 -9.00 -1.42 5.15
CA ILE A 161 -9.99 -0.68 5.92
C ILE A 161 -10.94 -0.03 4.92
N VAL A 162 -12.23 -0.34 5.04
CA VAL A 162 -13.26 0.34 4.26
C VAL A 162 -13.66 1.57 5.05
N GLY A 163 -13.18 2.72 4.62
CA GLY A 163 -13.43 3.97 5.33
C GLY A 163 -12.92 5.17 4.55
N ASP A 164 -13.32 6.35 5.01
CA ASP A 164 -12.93 7.59 4.40
C ASP A 164 -11.48 7.91 4.74
N VAL A 165 -10.68 8.23 3.72
CA VAL A 165 -9.27 8.58 3.95
C VAL A 165 -9.12 9.78 4.86
N GLU A 166 -10.05 10.75 4.80
CA GLU A 166 -9.97 11.93 5.66
C GLU A 166 -10.15 11.58 7.14
N GLU A 167 -10.83 10.49 7.42
CA GLU A 167 -11.02 10.00 8.79
C GLU A 167 -9.91 9.02 9.19
N ILE A 168 -9.57 8.09 8.31
CA ILE A 168 -8.66 7.00 8.63
C ILE A 168 -7.20 7.46 8.69
N LEU A 169 -6.77 8.30 7.72
CA LEU A 169 -5.35 8.65 7.65
C LEU A 169 -4.85 9.39 8.90
N PRO A 170 -5.59 10.36 9.46
CA PRO A 170 -5.11 11.00 10.70
C PRO A 170 -4.98 10.02 11.86
N LEU A 171 -5.90 9.08 11.98
CA LEU A 171 -5.86 8.08 13.06
C LEU A 171 -4.68 7.13 12.87
N LEU A 172 -4.44 6.68 11.65
CA LEU A 172 -3.33 5.80 11.36
C LEU A 172 -2.00 6.51 11.55
N THR A 173 -1.92 7.77 11.12
CA THR A 173 -0.73 8.59 11.33
C THR A 173 -0.39 8.69 12.82
N ALA A 174 -1.38 9.00 13.66
CA ALA A 174 -1.16 9.08 15.09
C ALA A 174 -0.71 7.75 15.69
N ALA A 175 -1.29 6.65 15.20
CA ALA A 175 -0.95 5.32 15.70
C ALA A 175 0.47 4.86 15.33
N LEU A 176 1.00 5.32 14.21
CA LEU A 176 2.33 4.95 13.75
C LEU A 176 3.42 5.95 14.15
N ASP A 177 3.02 7.13 14.59
CA ASP A 177 3.97 8.17 14.98
C ASP A 177 4.69 7.77 16.26
N SER A 178 5.99 7.54 16.16
CA SER A 178 6.85 7.22 17.29
C SER A 178 7.91 8.32 17.50
N GLY A 179 7.65 9.52 16.95
CA GLY A 179 8.62 10.60 16.97
C GLY A 179 9.61 10.48 15.83
N GLU A 180 10.85 10.89 16.09
CA GLU A 180 11.89 10.83 15.08
C GLU A 180 12.26 9.38 14.77
N LYS A 181 12.34 9.04 13.49
CA LYS A 181 12.68 7.69 13.05
C LYS A 181 14.19 7.52 12.99
N LEU A 182 14.67 6.36 13.43
CA LEU A 182 16.04 5.96 13.16
C LEU A 182 16.17 5.55 11.70
N PRO A 183 17.36 5.73 11.08
CA PRO A 183 17.56 5.24 9.72
C PRO A 183 17.29 3.75 9.63
N ALA A 184 16.57 3.34 8.57
CA ALA A 184 16.30 1.93 8.37
C ALA A 184 17.59 1.20 7.97
N PRO A 185 17.80 -0.03 8.48
CA PRO A 185 18.92 -0.85 8.00
C PRO A 185 18.66 -1.29 6.56
N PRO A 186 19.65 -1.91 5.90
CA PRO A 186 19.43 -2.47 4.57
C PRO A 186 18.21 -3.38 4.58
N MET A 187 17.41 -3.28 3.52
CA MET A 187 16.14 -4.00 3.46
C MET A 187 16.37 -5.51 3.41
N VAL A 188 15.66 -6.22 4.29
CA VAL A 188 15.54 -7.67 4.24
C VAL A 188 14.11 -7.95 3.84
N LYS A 189 13.91 -8.71 2.76
CA LYS A 189 12.58 -8.97 2.24
C LYS A 189 11.79 -9.82 3.22
N MET A 190 10.64 -9.32 3.62
CA MET A 190 9.74 -10.01 4.54
C MET A 190 8.87 -11.01 3.78
N LYS A 191 8.43 -12.04 4.47
CA LYS A 191 7.48 -12.97 3.90
C LYS A 191 6.12 -12.31 3.82
N ARG A 192 5.33 -12.73 2.81
CA ARG A 192 3.94 -12.31 2.74
C ARG A 192 3.16 -12.88 3.92
N PRO A 193 2.19 -12.13 4.44
CA PRO A 193 1.29 -12.67 5.47
C PRO A 193 0.59 -13.93 4.96
N THR A 194 0.47 -14.90 5.83
CA THR A 194 -0.17 -16.16 5.47
C THR A 194 -1.68 -15.95 5.31
N PRO A 195 -2.27 -16.35 4.18
CA PRO A 195 -3.72 -16.28 4.03
C PRO A 195 -4.42 -17.14 5.07
N PRO A 196 -5.66 -16.81 5.45
CA PRO A 196 -6.41 -17.67 6.36
C PRO A 196 -6.64 -19.03 5.71
N LYS A 197 -6.67 -20.06 6.54
CA LYS A 197 -6.94 -21.40 6.03
C LYS A 197 -8.36 -21.44 5.49
N PRO A 198 -8.61 -22.20 4.39
CA PRO A 198 -9.96 -22.39 3.93
C PRO A 198 -10.82 -23.02 5.02
N ALA A 199 -12.10 -22.67 5.03
CA ALA A 199 -13.03 -23.28 5.97
C ALA A 199 -13.11 -24.79 5.67
N PRO A 200 -13.28 -25.62 6.70
CA PRO A 200 -13.40 -27.06 6.49
C PRO A 200 -14.67 -27.41 5.72
#